data_fdb6b9137dbe3f397438d2263a3efbdf
#
_entry.id   fdb6b9137dbe3f397438d2263a3efbdf
#
_cell.length_a   1.000
_cell.length_b   1.000
_cell.length_c   1.000
_cell.angle_alpha   90.00
_cell.angle_beta   90.00
_cell.angle_gamma   90.00
#
_symmetry.space_group_name_H-M   'P 1'
#
loop_
_entity.id
_entity.type
_entity.pdbx_description
1 polymer ?
#
loop_
_entity_poly.entity_id
_entity_poly.type
_entity_poly.pdbx_seq_one_letter_code
_entity_poly.pdbx_strand_id
1 'polypeptide(L)'
;VMQSGDWTGWAPNALLGGRLGGRRLGILGMGRIGQAVARRAAVFGMQIHYHNRKRLRSEIEEELDATYWESLDQMVARMDVISINCPHTPSTFHLMNARRLKLMKPTGVIINTSRGEVIDENALTRMLRAGELAGAGLDVYEHGTDINPRLRQLSNVVLLPHMGSATIEGRIEMGEKVLINIKTFADGHRPPDQVVPGVL
;
A
#
# COMPACT_ATOMS: atom_id res chain seq x y z
N VAL A 1 14.75 -8.28 -19.81
CA VAL A 1 15.67 -9.39 -20.20
C VAL A 1 15.15 -10.04 -21.47
N MET A 2 13.93 -10.63 -21.52
CA MET A 2 13.44 -11.32 -22.74
C MET A 2 13.25 -10.36 -23.92
N GLN A 3 12.60 -9.21 -23.72
CA GLN A 3 12.35 -8.23 -24.77
C GLN A 3 13.62 -7.50 -25.23
N SER A 4 14.61 -7.33 -24.37
CA SER A 4 15.90 -6.73 -24.71
C SER A 4 16.86 -7.69 -25.41
N GLY A 5 16.55 -8.99 -25.43
CA GLY A 5 17.43 -10.03 -25.96
C GLY A 5 18.63 -10.41 -25.09
N ASP A 6 18.67 -9.91 -23.84
CA ASP A 6 19.80 -10.13 -22.95
C ASP A 6 19.78 -11.50 -22.23
N TRP A 7 18.81 -12.36 -22.56
CA TRP A 7 18.73 -13.66 -21.95
C TRP A 7 19.70 -14.65 -22.58
N THR A 8 20.68 -15.07 -21.80
CA THR A 8 21.75 -16.01 -22.24
C THR A 8 21.51 -17.46 -21.80
N GLY A 9 20.39 -17.74 -21.15
CA GLY A 9 20.04 -19.07 -20.67
C GLY A 9 19.69 -19.09 -19.18
N TRP A 10 19.28 -20.27 -18.70
CA TRP A 10 18.97 -20.49 -17.29
C TRP A 10 20.26 -20.64 -16.44
N ALA A 11 20.28 -20.01 -15.26
CA ALA A 11 21.30 -20.22 -14.25
C ALA A 11 20.67 -20.26 -12.85
N PRO A 12 21.17 -21.11 -11.92
CA PRO A 12 20.54 -21.33 -10.61
C PRO A 12 20.54 -20.12 -9.70
N ASN A 13 21.40 -19.14 -9.94
CA ASN A 13 21.54 -17.92 -9.15
C ASN A 13 21.14 -16.64 -9.92
N ALA A 14 20.58 -16.78 -11.12
CA ALA A 14 20.12 -15.62 -11.91
C ALA A 14 18.67 -15.28 -11.60
N LEU A 15 18.36 -13.97 -11.61
CA LEU A 15 17.00 -13.41 -11.46
C LEU A 15 16.27 -13.86 -10.19
N LEU A 16 17.00 -14.08 -9.11
CA LEU A 16 16.44 -14.53 -7.83
C LEU A 16 15.58 -13.43 -7.21
N GLY A 17 14.32 -13.78 -6.88
CA GLY A 17 13.39 -12.95 -6.11
C GLY A 17 13.14 -13.48 -4.70
N GLY A 18 12.45 -12.71 -3.88
CA GLY A 18 12.05 -13.12 -2.54
C GLY A 18 10.71 -13.87 -2.55
N ARG A 19 10.61 -15.00 -1.83
CA ARG A 19 9.33 -15.69 -1.57
C ARG A 19 8.43 -14.79 -0.74
N LEU A 20 7.11 -14.76 -1.02
CA LEU A 20 6.11 -14.07 -0.19
C LEU A 20 5.69 -14.92 1.02
N GLY A 21 5.51 -16.23 0.84
CA GLY A 21 5.08 -17.14 1.91
C GLY A 21 6.00 -17.11 3.13
N GLY A 22 5.40 -17.00 4.30
CA GLY A 22 6.09 -16.86 5.59
C GLY A 22 6.58 -15.45 5.92
N ARG A 23 6.50 -14.48 4.99
CA ARG A 23 6.85 -13.08 5.26
C ARG A 23 5.74 -12.35 6.01
N ARG A 24 6.12 -11.34 6.79
CA ARG A 24 5.23 -10.47 7.54
C ARG A 24 4.83 -9.26 6.72
N LEU A 25 3.52 -9.11 6.49
CA LEU A 25 2.92 -7.92 5.86
C LEU A 25 2.33 -7.02 6.93
N GLY A 26 2.85 -5.80 7.06
CA GLY A 26 2.30 -4.75 7.90
C GLY A 26 1.38 -3.83 7.10
N ILE A 27 0.10 -3.78 7.44
CA ILE A 27 -0.90 -2.95 6.77
C ILE A 27 -1.14 -1.69 7.62
N LEU A 28 -0.81 -0.53 7.05
CA LEU A 28 -1.13 0.78 7.62
C LEU A 28 -2.51 1.21 7.12
N GLY A 29 -3.52 1.05 7.97
CA GLY A 29 -4.90 1.33 7.60
C GLY A 29 -5.67 0.09 7.15
N MET A 30 -6.20 -0.68 8.09
CA MET A 30 -7.01 -1.88 7.86
C MET A 30 -8.50 -1.53 7.65
N GLY A 31 -8.75 -0.59 6.72
CA GLY A 31 -10.08 -0.27 6.19
C GLY A 31 -10.52 -1.28 5.13
N ARG A 32 -11.52 -0.94 4.31
CA ARG A 32 -12.03 -1.84 3.23
C ARG A 32 -10.91 -2.32 2.29
N ILE A 33 -10.03 -1.41 1.86
CA ILE A 33 -8.91 -1.76 0.97
C ILE A 33 -7.86 -2.59 1.72
N GLY A 34 -7.46 -2.19 2.93
CA GLY A 34 -6.50 -2.95 3.74
C GLY A 34 -6.95 -4.38 4.00
N GLN A 35 -8.23 -4.60 4.34
CA GLN A 35 -8.81 -5.95 4.50
C GLN A 35 -8.79 -6.74 3.18
N ALA A 36 -9.09 -6.09 2.04
CA ALA A 36 -9.01 -6.75 0.74
C ALA A 36 -7.58 -7.16 0.37
N VAL A 37 -6.59 -6.36 0.74
CA VAL A 37 -5.16 -6.69 0.62
C VAL A 37 -4.80 -7.85 1.54
N ALA A 38 -5.24 -7.81 2.81
CA ALA A 38 -4.99 -8.85 3.80
C ALA A 38 -5.48 -10.23 3.31
N ARG A 39 -6.75 -10.33 2.87
CA ARG A 39 -7.32 -11.59 2.34
C ARG A 39 -6.49 -12.16 1.19
N ARG A 40 -6.04 -11.30 0.27
CA ARG A 40 -5.22 -11.74 -0.88
C ARG A 40 -3.82 -12.14 -0.48
N ALA A 41 -3.19 -11.40 0.42
CA ALA A 41 -1.84 -11.70 0.90
C ALA A 41 -1.80 -13.01 1.73
N ALA A 42 -2.84 -13.31 2.49
CA ALA A 42 -2.98 -14.57 3.22
C ALA A 42 -2.96 -15.79 2.28
N VAL A 43 -3.57 -15.70 1.08
CA VAL A 43 -3.52 -16.78 0.07
C VAL A 43 -2.09 -17.06 -0.40
N PHE A 44 -1.21 -16.05 -0.42
CA PHE A 44 0.21 -16.21 -0.70
C PHE A 44 1.02 -16.70 0.52
N GLY A 45 0.36 -17.01 1.64
CA GLY A 45 0.99 -17.49 2.86
C GLY A 45 1.73 -16.42 3.66
N MET A 46 1.37 -15.14 3.50
CA MET A 46 1.92 -14.04 4.31
C MET A 46 1.23 -13.98 5.68
N GLN A 47 1.99 -13.62 6.72
CA GLN A 47 1.46 -13.31 8.05
C GLN A 47 0.94 -11.88 8.06
N ILE A 48 -0.31 -11.69 8.47
CA ILE A 48 -0.98 -10.38 8.41
C ILE A 48 -0.83 -9.65 9.74
N HIS A 49 -0.27 -8.47 9.69
CA HIS A 49 -0.14 -7.53 10.81
C HIS A 49 -0.73 -6.19 10.38
N TYR A 50 -1.26 -5.42 11.33
CA TYR A 50 -1.80 -4.11 10.99
C TYR A 50 -1.68 -3.11 12.13
N HIS A 51 -1.72 -1.83 11.75
CA HIS A 51 -1.86 -0.69 12.65
C HIS A 51 -3.00 0.23 12.19
N ASN A 52 -3.86 0.56 13.11
CA ASN A 52 -4.96 1.53 12.97
C ASN A 52 -5.00 2.43 14.20
N ARG A 53 -5.61 3.61 14.06
CA ARG A 53 -5.96 4.48 15.21
C ARG A 53 -6.89 3.77 16.21
N LYS A 54 -7.82 2.97 15.69
CA LYS A 54 -8.72 2.11 16.49
C LYS A 54 -8.52 0.66 16.05
N ARG A 55 -8.38 -0.22 17.00
CA ARG A 55 -8.33 -1.66 16.75
C ARG A 55 -9.62 -2.12 16.08
N LEU A 56 -9.54 -3.08 15.18
CA LEU A 56 -10.70 -3.72 14.58
C LEU A 56 -11.46 -4.55 15.63
N ARG A 57 -12.68 -4.94 15.28
CA ARG A 57 -13.44 -5.92 16.06
C ARG A 57 -12.75 -7.29 15.97
N SER A 58 -12.85 -8.08 17.04
CA SER A 58 -12.22 -9.40 17.13
C SER A 58 -12.61 -10.35 16.01
N GLU A 59 -13.89 -10.30 15.60
CA GLU A 59 -14.39 -11.18 14.54
C GLU A 59 -13.68 -10.93 13.18
N ILE A 60 -13.31 -9.67 12.90
CA ILE A 60 -12.56 -9.33 11.67
C ILE A 60 -11.09 -9.74 11.81
N GLU A 61 -10.49 -9.58 12.99
CA GLU A 61 -9.12 -10.02 13.25
C GLU A 61 -9.00 -11.54 13.10
N GLU A 62 -9.96 -12.29 13.64
CA GLU A 62 -10.02 -13.75 13.54
C GLU A 62 -10.24 -14.20 12.08
N GLU A 63 -11.18 -13.57 11.35
CA GLU A 63 -11.41 -13.85 9.92
C GLU A 63 -10.13 -13.69 9.09
N LEU A 64 -9.35 -12.66 9.39
CA LEU A 64 -8.15 -12.31 8.63
C LEU A 64 -6.87 -12.93 9.16
N ASP A 65 -6.92 -13.64 10.30
CA ASP A 65 -5.75 -14.07 11.08
C ASP A 65 -4.75 -12.92 11.26
N ALA A 66 -5.27 -11.74 11.65
CA ALA A 66 -4.53 -10.49 11.66
C ALA A 66 -4.11 -10.06 13.06
N THR A 67 -2.84 -9.74 13.23
CA THR A 67 -2.27 -9.26 14.49
C THR A 67 -2.27 -7.73 14.54
N TYR A 68 -2.96 -7.14 15.53
CA TYR A 68 -2.93 -5.71 15.80
C TYR A 68 -1.63 -5.26 16.46
N TRP A 69 -1.13 -4.11 16.05
CA TRP A 69 -0.01 -3.42 16.69
C TRP A 69 -0.45 -2.03 17.17
N GLU A 70 -0.40 -1.80 18.46
CA GLU A 70 -0.64 -0.48 19.05
C GLU A 70 0.46 0.51 18.66
N SER A 71 1.72 0.06 18.68
CA SER A 71 2.87 0.88 18.26
C SER A 71 3.21 0.66 16.79
N LEU A 72 3.01 1.71 15.99
CA LEU A 72 3.43 1.74 14.59
C LEU A 72 4.94 1.48 14.44
N ASP A 73 5.75 2.10 15.27
CA ASP A 73 7.21 1.97 15.20
C ASP A 73 7.67 0.53 15.45
N GLN A 74 7.05 -0.15 16.42
CA GLN A 74 7.34 -1.56 16.69
C GLN A 74 6.90 -2.47 15.53
N MET A 75 5.77 -2.19 14.91
CA MET A 75 5.31 -2.92 13.73
C MET A 75 6.31 -2.73 12.58
N VAL A 76 6.60 -1.49 12.21
CA VAL A 76 7.51 -1.15 11.09
C VAL A 76 8.85 -1.87 11.22
N ALA A 77 9.42 -1.92 12.41
CA ALA A 77 10.71 -2.57 12.66
C ALA A 77 10.71 -4.10 12.44
N ARG A 78 9.54 -4.73 12.40
CA ARG A 78 9.41 -6.20 12.35
C ARG A 78 8.85 -6.74 11.04
N MET A 79 8.27 -5.88 10.20
CA MET A 79 7.65 -6.30 8.94
C MET A 79 8.69 -6.48 7.84
N ASP A 80 8.38 -7.37 6.91
CA ASP A 80 9.16 -7.58 5.68
C ASP A 80 8.60 -6.73 4.54
N VAL A 81 7.28 -6.50 4.55
CA VAL A 81 6.57 -5.63 3.61
C VAL A 81 5.65 -4.71 4.39
N ILE A 82 5.65 -3.42 4.06
CA ILE A 82 4.69 -2.43 4.55
C ILE A 82 3.77 -2.03 3.40
N SER A 83 2.46 -2.14 3.59
CA SER A 83 1.44 -1.66 2.65
C SER A 83 0.65 -0.50 3.27
N ILE A 84 0.65 0.64 2.60
CA ILE A 84 -0.04 1.86 3.04
C ILE A 84 -1.42 1.91 2.41
N ASN A 85 -2.46 1.92 3.27
CA ASN A 85 -3.87 1.95 2.89
C ASN A 85 -4.67 2.98 3.73
N CYS A 86 -3.99 3.83 4.47
CA CYS A 86 -4.61 4.91 5.24
C CYS A 86 -4.83 6.16 4.36
N PRO A 87 -5.84 6.99 4.65
CA PRO A 87 -6.05 8.26 3.96
C PRO A 87 -4.95 9.28 4.32
N HIS A 88 -4.74 10.25 3.43
CA HIS A 88 -3.99 11.46 3.76
C HIS A 88 -4.83 12.37 4.67
N THR A 89 -4.25 12.75 5.79
CA THR A 89 -4.79 13.70 6.77
C THR A 89 -3.61 14.43 7.42
N PRO A 90 -3.81 15.54 8.16
CA PRO A 90 -2.71 16.16 8.89
C PRO A 90 -1.95 15.22 9.82
N SER A 91 -2.62 14.20 10.39
CA SER A 91 -1.99 13.20 11.27
C SER A 91 -1.25 12.08 10.53
N THR A 92 -1.49 11.90 9.23
CA THR A 92 -0.84 10.89 8.40
C THR A 92 0.13 11.49 7.38
N PHE A 93 0.23 12.82 7.33
CA PHE A 93 1.27 13.49 6.55
C PHE A 93 2.66 13.06 7.02
N HIS A 94 3.49 12.58 6.11
CA HIS A 94 4.79 11.99 6.40
C HIS A 94 4.75 10.99 7.58
N LEU A 95 3.67 10.20 7.65
CA LEU A 95 3.55 9.12 8.63
C LEU A 95 4.76 8.19 8.55
N MET A 96 5.21 7.89 7.32
CA MET A 96 6.46 7.19 7.02
C MET A 96 7.56 8.21 6.71
N ASN A 97 7.99 8.93 7.74
CA ASN A 97 9.11 9.88 7.68
C ASN A 97 10.48 9.16 7.72
N ALA A 98 11.56 9.93 7.57
CA ALA A 98 12.93 9.39 7.59
C ALA A 98 13.24 8.52 8.82
N ARG A 99 12.75 8.90 10.01
CA ARG A 99 12.96 8.13 11.24
C ARG A 99 12.27 6.75 11.17
N ARG A 100 11.02 6.70 10.72
CA ARG A 100 10.26 5.43 10.60
C ARG A 100 10.77 4.55 9.47
N LEU A 101 11.13 5.15 8.34
CA LEU A 101 11.74 4.41 7.25
C LEU A 101 13.04 3.70 7.71
N LYS A 102 13.86 4.34 8.55
CA LYS A 102 15.06 3.74 9.13
C LYS A 102 14.79 2.59 10.11
N LEU A 103 13.57 2.46 10.63
CA LEU A 103 13.20 1.29 11.44
C LEU A 103 12.92 0.05 10.60
N MET A 104 12.63 0.22 9.30
CA MET A 104 12.39 -0.93 8.42
C MET A 104 13.66 -1.78 8.29
N LYS A 105 13.45 -3.08 8.04
CA LYS A 105 14.57 -3.97 7.73
C LYS A 105 15.24 -3.52 6.43
N PRO A 106 16.57 -3.67 6.27
CA PRO A 106 17.25 -3.40 4.99
C PRO A 106 16.69 -4.24 3.84
N THR A 107 16.16 -5.44 4.13
CA THR A 107 15.48 -6.32 3.16
C THR A 107 13.98 -5.98 2.98
N GLY A 108 13.50 -4.94 3.64
CA GLY A 108 12.10 -4.53 3.65
C GLY A 108 11.67 -3.85 2.35
N VAL A 109 10.40 -4.00 2.02
CA VAL A 109 9.75 -3.36 0.86
C VAL A 109 8.59 -2.51 1.35
N ILE A 110 8.43 -1.31 0.79
CA ILE A 110 7.29 -0.44 1.08
C ILE A 110 6.41 -0.30 -0.16
N ILE A 111 5.09 -0.42 0.03
CA ILE A 111 4.09 -0.30 -1.03
C ILE A 111 3.13 0.85 -0.68
N ASN A 112 2.96 1.80 -1.59
CA ASN A 112 2.00 2.88 -1.40
C ASN A 112 1.04 2.98 -2.60
N THR A 113 -0.21 2.63 -2.35
CA THR A 113 -1.33 2.75 -3.29
C THR A 113 -2.44 3.64 -2.72
N SER A 114 -2.12 4.47 -1.73
CA SER A 114 -3.10 5.35 -1.06
C SER A 114 -2.93 6.82 -1.44
N ARG A 115 -2.00 7.53 -0.80
CA ARG A 115 -1.67 8.94 -1.08
C ARG A 115 -0.17 9.15 -0.89
N GLY A 116 0.45 9.89 -1.82
CA GLY A 116 1.92 10.10 -1.83
C GLY A 116 2.45 10.76 -0.57
N GLU A 117 1.72 11.77 -0.07
CA GLU A 117 2.07 12.59 1.08
C GLU A 117 2.16 11.82 2.42
N VAL A 118 1.75 10.55 2.43
CA VAL A 118 1.90 9.68 3.62
C VAL A 118 3.36 9.26 3.82
N ILE A 119 4.16 9.30 2.77
CA ILE A 119 5.61 9.03 2.82
C ILE A 119 6.39 10.33 2.57
N ASP A 120 7.47 10.55 3.32
CA ASP A 120 8.53 11.49 2.94
C ASP A 120 9.28 10.89 1.73
N GLU A 121 8.88 11.30 0.52
CA GLU A 121 9.42 10.76 -0.74
C GLU A 121 10.91 11.04 -0.89
N ASN A 122 11.40 12.17 -0.38
CA ASN A 122 12.81 12.49 -0.40
C ASN A 122 13.63 11.56 0.49
N ALA A 123 13.13 11.26 1.69
CA ALA A 123 13.77 10.31 2.60
C ALA A 123 13.77 8.89 2.00
N LEU A 124 12.62 8.43 1.47
CA LEU A 124 12.51 7.15 0.79
C LEU A 124 13.51 7.03 -0.35
N THR A 125 13.57 8.04 -1.23
CA THR A 125 14.49 8.06 -2.38
C THR A 125 15.95 7.94 -1.95
N ARG A 126 16.35 8.65 -0.88
CA ARG A 126 17.73 8.56 -0.34
C ARG A 126 18.04 7.15 0.14
N MET A 127 17.13 6.53 0.91
CA MET A 127 17.34 5.19 1.49
C MET A 127 17.38 4.10 0.42
N LEU A 128 16.48 4.15 -0.56
CA LEU A 128 16.49 3.22 -1.68
C LEU A 128 17.78 3.29 -2.49
N ARG A 129 18.27 4.53 -2.75
CA ARG A 129 19.53 4.75 -3.46
C ARG A 129 20.75 4.28 -2.67
N ALA A 130 20.71 4.40 -1.35
CA ALA A 130 21.78 3.93 -0.46
C ALA A 130 21.75 2.41 -0.22
N GLY A 131 20.72 1.70 -0.70
CA GLY A 131 20.53 0.27 -0.40
C GLY A 131 20.11 -0.01 1.05
N GLU A 132 19.69 1.02 1.79
CA GLU A 132 19.19 0.90 3.17
C GLU A 132 17.76 0.30 3.22
N LEU A 133 17.09 0.22 2.08
CA LEU A 133 15.79 -0.41 1.88
C LEU A 133 15.81 -1.19 0.56
N ALA A 134 15.27 -2.42 0.57
CA ALA A 134 15.34 -3.31 -0.57
C ALA A 134 14.55 -2.83 -1.79
N GLY A 135 13.38 -2.21 -1.57
CA GLY A 135 12.59 -1.73 -2.70
C GLY A 135 11.32 -0.98 -2.30
N ALA A 136 10.68 -0.39 -3.30
CA ALA A 136 9.38 0.23 -3.17
C ALA A 136 8.47 -0.03 -4.38
N GLY A 137 7.15 -0.10 -4.14
CA GLY A 137 6.11 -0.07 -5.17
C GLY A 137 5.20 1.13 -4.92
N LEU A 138 5.15 2.06 -5.86
CA LEU A 138 4.41 3.32 -5.70
C LEU A 138 3.43 3.52 -6.85
N ASP A 139 2.17 3.72 -6.53
CA ASP A 139 1.12 4.12 -7.48
C ASP A 139 0.75 5.61 -7.30
N VAL A 140 1.30 6.26 -6.29
CA VAL A 140 1.06 7.65 -5.91
C VAL A 140 2.35 8.32 -5.43
N TYR A 141 2.45 9.64 -5.60
CA TYR A 141 3.65 10.43 -5.35
C TYR A 141 3.33 11.68 -4.55
N GLU A 142 4.27 12.16 -3.75
CA GLU A 142 4.07 13.30 -2.86
C GLU A 142 3.69 14.59 -3.61
N HIS A 143 4.26 14.79 -4.78
CA HIS A 143 4.02 15.99 -5.61
C HIS A 143 3.22 15.66 -6.90
N GLY A 144 2.36 14.63 -6.84
CA GLY A 144 1.50 14.23 -7.96
C GLY A 144 2.29 13.81 -9.18
N THR A 145 2.19 14.55 -10.28
CA THR A 145 2.90 14.25 -11.53
C THR A 145 4.37 14.68 -11.55
N ASP A 146 4.79 15.51 -10.60
CA ASP A 146 6.20 15.95 -10.45
C ASP A 146 6.97 14.93 -9.60
N ILE A 147 7.23 13.76 -10.21
CA ILE A 147 7.93 12.67 -9.55
C ILE A 147 9.42 12.99 -9.44
N ASN A 148 10.00 12.77 -8.25
CA ASN A 148 11.42 12.94 -8.02
C ASN A 148 12.27 12.26 -9.12
N PRO A 149 13.07 13.01 -9.91
CA PRO A 149 13.83 12.42 -11.01
C PRO A 149 14.81 11.33 -10.57
N ARG A 150 15.32 11.40 -9.35
CA ARG A 150 16.23 10.38 -8.78
C ARG A 150 15.46 9.08 -8.48
N LEU A 151 14.21 9.15 -8.03
CA LEU A 151 13.38 8.00 -7.77
C LEU A 151 13.11 7.22 -9.08
N ARG A 152 12.86 7.93 -10.20
CA ARG A 152 12.63 7.31 -11.51
C ARG A 152 13.82 6.54 -12.08
N GLN A 153 15.01 6.78 -11.59
CA GLN A 153 16.24 6.13 -12.07
C GLN A 153 16.62 4.88 -11.26
N LEU A 154 15.90 4.58 -10.19
CA LEU A 154 16.22 3.46 -9.32
C LEU A 154 15.68 2.15 -9.90
N SER A 155 16.50 1.10 -9.95
CA SER A 155 16.13 -0.23 -10.43
C SER A 155 15.35 -1.06 -9.40
N ASN A 156 15.39 -0.65 -8.13
CA ASN A 156 14.70 -1.32 -7.02
C ASN A 156 13.33 -0.68 -6.69
N VAL A 157 12.72 0.03 -7.63
CA VAL A 157 11.38 0.60 -7.50
C VAL A 157 10.49 0.19 -8.65
N VAL A 158 9.20 0.02 -8.35
CA VAL A 158 8.12 -0.10 -9.33
C VAL A 158 7.25 1.15 -9.22
N LEU A 159 7.11 1.89 -10.32
CA LEU A 159 6.35 3.13 -10.37
C LEU A 159 5.16 2.94 -11.31
N LEU A 160 3.96 3.26 -10.83
CA LEU A 160 2.71 3.17 -11.57
C LEU A 160 2.03 4.55 -11.62
N PRO A 161 1.23 4.85 -12.66
CA PRO A 161 0.64 6.18 -12.88
C PRO A 161 -0.76 6.32 -12.25
N HIS A 162 -0.90 6.04 -10.95
CA HIS A 162 -2.16 6.13 -10.19
C HIS A 162 -3.28 5.29 -10.85
N MET A 163 -2.98 4.01 -11.05
CA MET A 163 -3.85 3.09 -11.80
C MET A 163 -4.49 1.98 -10.97
N GLY A 164 -4.46 2.09 -9.64
CA GLY A 164 -4.98 1.05 -8.74
C GLY A 164 -6.46 0.68 -8.95
N SER A 165 -7.26 1.59 -9.55
CA SER A 165 -8.67 1.34 -9.93
C SER A 165 -8.90 1.39 -11.45
N ALA A 166 -7.86 1.36 -12.28
CA ALA A 166 -7.96 1.56 -13.72
C ALA A 166 -8.27 0.24 -14.45
N THR A 167 -9.43 -0.34 -14.17
CA THR A 167 -10.03 -1.41 -14.98
C THR A 167 -11.32 -0.91 -15.64
N ILE A 168 -11.73 -1.50 -16.74
CA ILE A 168 -12.98 -1.15 -17.43
C ILE A 168 -14.15 -1.38 -16.46
N GLU A 169 -14.19 -2.54 -15.81
CA GLU A 169 -15.24 -2.92 -14.86
C GLU A 169 -15.28 -1.96 -13.66
N GLY A 170 -14.13 -1.66 -13.07
CA GLY A 170 -14.06 -0.72 -11.94
C GLY A 170 -14.53 0.68 -12.31
N ARG A 171 -14.26 1.17 -13.52
CA ARG A 171 -14.77 2.47 -13.99
C ARG A 171 -16.27 2.46 -14.23
N ILE A 172 -16.81 1.37 -14.77
CA ILE A 172 -18.26 1.18 -14.95
C ILE A 172 -18.95 1.13 -13.58
N GLU A 173 -18.48 0.30 -12.65
CA GLU A 173 -19.03 0.18 -11.30
C GLU A 173 -19.01 1.52 -10.53
N MET A 174 -17.95 2.31 -10.68
CA MET A 174 -17.89 3.66 -10.10
C MET A 174 -18.98 4.58 -10.68
N GLY A 175 -19.19 4.55 -12.00
CA GLY A 175 -20.24 5.31 -12.68
C GLY A 175 -21.64 4.88 -12.25
N GLU A 176 -21.89 3.59 -12.19
CA GLU A 176 -23.18 3.02 -11.72
C GLU A 176 -23.50 3.45 -10.29
N LYS A 177 -22.51 3.40 -9.39
CA LYS A 177 -22.69 3.88 -8.00
C LYS A 177 -23.08 5.36 -7.95
N VAL A 178 -22.48 6.21 -8.77
CA VAL A 178 -22.85 7.63 -8.85
C VAL A 178 -24.30 7.76 -9.30
N LEU A 179 -24.71 7.07 -10.36
CA LEU A 179 -26.08 7.11 -10.87
C LEU A 179 -27.10 6.59 -9.84
N ILE A 180 -26.81 5.49 -9.16
CA ILE A 180 -27.67 4.95 -8.09
C ILE A 180 -27.86 5.97 -6.98
N ASN A 181 -26.79 6.61 -6.51
CA ASN A 181 -26.87 7.60 -5.44
C ASN A 181 -27.68 8.85 -5.87
N ILE A 182 -27.45 9.35 -7.08
CA ILE A 182 -28.19 10.51 -7.62
C ILE A 182 -29.68 10.16 -7.76
N LYS A 183 -30.00 9.00 -8.37
CA LYS A 183 -31.38 8.56 -8.54
C LYS A 183 -32.09 8.41 -7.20
N THR A 184 -31.48 7.71 -6.25
CA THR A 184 -32.05 7.49 -4.92
C THR A 184 -32.32 8.80 -4.21
N PHE A 185 -31.43 9.80 -4.33
CA PHE A 185 -31.64 11.14 -3.77
C PHE A 185 -32.77 11.89 -4.48
N ALA A 186 -32.83 11.83 -5.81
CA ALA A 186 -33.90 12.47 -6.60
C ALA A 186 -35.30 11.89 -6.31
N ASP A 187 -35.36 10.59 -6.01
CA ASP A 187 -36.58 9.89 -5.62
C ASP A 187 -36.99 10.19 -4.14
N GLY A 188 -36.27 11.07 -3.44
CA GLY A 188 -36.57 11.46 -2.06
C GLY A 188 -36.07 10.47 -0.99
N HIS A 189 -35.22 9.52 -1.37
CA HIS A 189 -34.66 8.51 -0.47
C HIS A 189 -33.22 8.83 -0.06
N ARG A 190 -32.76 8.21 1.02
CA ARG A 190 -31.39 8.34 1.48
C ARG A 190 -30.44 7.58 0.54
N PRO A 191 -29.42 8.24 -0.06
CA PRO A 191 -28.42 7.54 -0.89
C PRO A 191 -27.69 6.44 -0.11
N PRO A 192 -27.45 5.27 -0.74
CA PRO A 192 -26.82 4.13 -0.06
C PRO A 192 -25.36 4.38 0.33
N ASP A 193 -24.63 5.19 -0.43
CA ASP A 193 -23.22 5.47 -0.19
C ASP A 193 -23.00 6.90 0.38
N GLN A 194 -23.97 7.43 1.15
CA GLN A 194 -23.88 8.75 1.74
C GLN A 194 -22.68 8.85 2.69
N VAL A 195 -21.79 9.82 2.43
CA VAL A 195 -20.69 10.15 3.35
C VAL A 195 -21.25 11.05 4.46
N VAL A 196 -21.26 10.53 5.68
CA VAL A 196 -21.71 11.28 6.87
C VAL A 196 -20.48 11.82 7.59
N PRO A 197 -20.39 13.14 7.88
CA PRO A 197 -19.28 13.70 8.64
C PRO A 197 -19.11 12.98 9.99
N GLY A 198 -17.86 12.57 10.31
CA GLY A 198 -17.51 11.90 11.57
C GLY A 198 -17.60 10.36 11.56
N VAL A 199 -17.97 9.73 10.45
CA VAL A 199 -18.02 8.26 10.30
C VAL A 199 -16.80 7.68 9.54
N LEU A 200 -15.91 8.54 9.03
CA LEU A 200 -14.66 8.17 8.37
C LEU A 200 -13.48 8.18 9.33
#